data_7bddc119fbf47012101ed6062a1dd8d9
#
_entry.id   7bddc119fbf47012101ed6062a1dd8d9
#
_cell.length_a   1.000
_cell.length_b   1.000
_cell.length_c   1.000
_cell.angle_alpha   90.00
_cell.angle_beta   90.00
_cell.angle_gamma   90.00
#
_symmetry.space_group_name_H-M   'P 1'
#
loop_
_entity.id
_entity.type
_entity.pdbx_description
1 polymer ?
#
loop_
_entity_poly.entity_id
_entity_poly.type
_entity_poly.pdbx_seq_one_letter_code
_entity_poly.pdbx_strand_id
1 'polypeptide(L)'
;MAQETLVLRIDLARAAALRARLSAGAFDFRPVPHALFSVKGEGVVATFYASGKLVVQGADPARFVEHWLGGEARAPISKSAPESAQSAGPLVGSDECGKGDYFGPLVVCAVRLEPAQTAELRKSEVRDSKTLSDESCRRLGAALRSRYPYAIEALDPPAYNATHKRPGQLNAMLADLHARAIRRLALPGDHVLVDKFADERLIASRLSDLDLRLEQ
;
A
#
# COMPACT_ATOMS: atom_id res chain seq x y z
N MET A 1 4.02 -21.78 -14.95
CA MET A 1 3.75 -20.54 -15.70
C MET A 1 3.59 -19.43 -14.68
N ALA A 2 4.27 -18.29 -14.88
CA ALA A 2 4.18 -17.15 -13.98
C ALA A 2 2.75 -16.60 -14.00
N GLN A 3 2.18 -16.38 -12.83
CA GLN A 3 0.85 -15.81 -12.68
C GLN A 3 1.00 -14.28 -12.60
N GLU A 4 0.50 -13.58 -13.60
CA GLU A 4 0.53 -12.12 -13.62
C GLU A 4 -0.70 -11.53 -12.95
N THR A 5 -0.55 -10.33 -12.38
CA THR A 5 -1.64 -9.60 -11.74
C THR A 5 -1.68 -8.17 -12.27
N LEU A 6 -2.82 -7.78 -12.83
CA LEU A 6 -3.14 -6.41 -13.19
C LEU A 6 -4.16 -5.83 -12.21
N VAL A 7 -3.93 -4.60 -11.77
CA VAL A 7 -4.84 -3.85 -10.91
C VAL A 7 -5.23 -2.56 -11.61
N LEU A 8 -6.54 -2.34 -11.75
CA LEU A 8 -7.11 -1.20 -12.46
C LEU A 8 -8.09 -0.46 -11.53
N ARG A 9 -8.28 0.83 -11.76
CA ARG A 9 -9.42 1.58 -11.20
C ARG A 9 -10.49 1.76 -12.25
N ILE A 10 -11.72 1.37 -11.92
CA ILE A 10 -12.90 1.50 -12.76
C ILE A 10 -13.96 2.25 -11.97
N ASP A 11 -14.67 3.15 -12.66
CA ASP A 11 -15.79 3.85 -12.04
C ASP A 11 -16.87 2.84 -11.61
N LEU A 12 -17.35 2.98 -10.38
CA LEU A 12 -18.40 2.14 -9.82
C LEU A 12 -19.70 2.17 -10.64
N ALA A 13 -20.00 3.30 -11.29
CA ALA A 13 -21.14 3.40 -12.20
C ALA A 13 -21.10 2.38 -13.36
N ARG A 14 -19.92 1.88 -13.70
CA ARG A 14 -19.69 0.88 -14.75
C ARG A 14 -19.80 -0.57 -14.28
N ALA A 15 -19.94 -0.81 -12.98
CA ALA A 15 -19.97 -2.16 -12.42
C ALA A 15 -21.08 -3.03 -13.05
N ALA A 16 -22.28 -2.48 -13.22
CA ALA A 16 -23.43 -3.19 -13.78
C ALA A 16 -23.19 -3.53 -15.27
N ALA A 17 -22.68 -2.59 -16.05
CA ALA A 17 -22.38 -2.79 -17.47
C ALA A 17 -21.26 -3.82 -17.68
N LEU A 18 -20.20 -3.75 -16.89
CA LEU A 18 -19.10 -4.71 -16.94
C LEU A 18 -19.59 -6.13 -16.55
N ARG A 19 -20.40 -6.21 -15.48
CA ARG A 19 -20.99 -7.48 -15.07
C ARG A 19 -21.87 -8.08 -16.17
N ALA A 20 -22.70 -7.28 -16.84
CA ALA A 20 -23.55 -7.73 -17.92
C ALA A 20 -22.74 -8.25 -19.12
N ARG A 21 -21.65 -7.55 -19.50
CA ARG A 21 -20.73 -8.00 -20.56
C ARG A 21 -20.09 -9.34 -20.22
N LEU A 22 -19.57 -9.49 -19.00
CA LEU A 22 -18.95 -10.73 -18.53
C LEU A 22 -19.94 -11.88 -18.41
N SER A 23 -21.24 -11.58 -18.12
CA SER A 23 -22.29 -12.60 -18.09
C SER A 23 -22.65 -13.16 -19.48
N ALA A 24 -22.32 -12.43 -20.55
CA ALA A 24 -22.46 -12.92 -21.93
C ALA A 24 -21.29 -13.80 -22.37
N GLY A 25 -20.19 -13.85 -21.62
CA GLY A 25 -19.03 -14.69 -21.86
C GLY A 25 -19.05 -15.98 -21.04
N ALA A 26 -18.04 -16.83 -21.26
CA ALA A 26 -17.88 -18.11 -20.55
C ALA A 26 -17.18 -17.91 -19.20
N PHE A 27 -17.82 -17.22 -18.26
CA PHE A 27 -17.28 -16.95 -16.93
C PHE A 27 -18.14 -17.53 -15.81
N ASP A 28 -17.49 -18.12 -14.81
CA ASP A 28 -18.09 -18.56 -13.56
C ASP A 28 -18.07 -17.42 -12.55
N PHE A 29 -19.24 -16.95 -12.15
CA PHE A 29 -19.38 -15.95 -11.08
C PHE A 29 -19.24 -16.58 -9.69
N ARG A 30 -18.42 -15.95 -8.83
CA ARG A 30 -18.15 -16.43 -7.47
C ARG A 30 -18.34 -15.31 -6.45
N PRO A 31 -18.95 -15.58 -5.30
CA PRO A 31 -18.98 -14.63 -4.20
C PRO A 31 -17.58 -14.47 -3.58
N VAL A 32 -17.15 -13.23 -3.41
CA VAL A 32 -15.90 -12.89 -2.71
C VAL A 32 -16.23 -11.77 -1.70
N PRO A 33 -15.78 -11.86 -0.45
CA PRO A 33 -16.00 -10.81 0.55
C PRO A 33 -15.53 -9.45 0.05
N HIS A 34 -16.35 -8.42 0.29
CA HIS A 34 -16.09 -7.03 -0.11
C HIS A 34 -15.99 -6.76 -1.62
N ALA A 35 -16.23 -7.76 -2.47
CA ALA A 35 -16.31 -7.59 -3.92
C ALA A 35 -17.76 -7.37 -4.38
N LEU A 36 -17.94 -6.55 -5.41
CA LEU A 36 -19.21 -6.42 -6.13
C LEU A 36 -19.50 -7.68 -6.95
N PHE A 37 -18.46 -8.25 -7.55
CA PHE A 37 -18.46 -9.57 -8.19
C PHE A 37 -17.03 -10.08 -8.40
N SER A 38 -16.90 -11.38 -8.57
CA SER A 38 -15.68 -12.04 -9.03
C SER A 38 -16.05 -13.06 -10.08
N VAL A 39 -15.23 -13.16 -11.13
CA VAL A 39 -15.42 -14.08 -12.24
C VAL A 39 -14.16 -14.88 -12.51
N LYS A 40 -14.31 -16.14 -12.91
CA LYS A 40 -13.23 -17.00 -13.36
C LYS A 40 -13.54 -17.52 -14.76
N GLY A 41 -12.64 -17.33 -15.70
CA GLY A 41 -12.75 -17.79 -17.10
C GLY A 41 -11.55 -17.33 -17.92
N GLU A 42 -11.38 -17.85 -19.11
CA GLU A 42 -10.31 -17.46 -20.06
C GLU A 42 -8.89 -17.47 -19.45
N GLY A 43 -8.64 -18.37 -18.47
CA GLY A 43 -7.33 -18.45 -17.80
C GLY A 43 -7.05 -17.37 -16.77
N VAL A 44 -8.05 -16.54 -16.42
CA VAL A 44 -7.94 -15.46 -15.42
C VAL A 44 -9.02 -15.53 -14.36
N VAL A 45 -8.76 -14.86 -13.23
CA VAL A 45 -9.74 -14.49 -12.22
C VAL A 45 -9.78 -12.97 -12.15
N ALA A 46 -10.96 -12.39 -12.36
CA ALA A 46 -11.16 -10.94 -12.26
C ALA A 46 -12.13 -10.64 -11.11
N THR A 47 -11.69 -9.80 -10.15
CA THR A 47 -12.46 -9.42 -8.97
C THR A 47 -12.64 -7.92 -8.92
N PHE A 48 -13.89 -7.45 -8.93
CA PHE A 48 -14.24 -6.04 -8.85
C PHE A 48 -14.76 -5.69 -7.46
N TYR A 49 -14.04 -4.82 -6.78
CA TYR A 49 -14.33 -4.42 -5.40
C TYR A 49 -15.18 -3.15 -5.30
N ALA A 50 -15.89 -2.99 -4.18
CA ALA A 50 -16.67 -1.79 -3.88
C ALA A 50 -15.83 -0.50 -3.79
N SER A 51 -14.51 -0.62 -3.70
CA SER A 51 -13.55 0.51 -3.76
C SER A 51 -13.28 1.03 -5.18
N GLY A 52 -13.93 0.46 -6.21
CA GLY A 52 -13.63 0.76 -7.62
C GLY A 52 -12.38 0.06 -8.17
N LYS A 53 -11.75 -0.82 -7.38
CA LYS A 53 -10.57 -1.57 -7.78
C LYS A 53 -10.99 -2.86 -8.51
N LEU A 54 -10.48 -3.08 -9.74
CA LEU A 54 -10.55 -4.35 -10.45
C LEU A 54 -9.19 -5.03 -10.42
N VAL A 55 -9.14 -6.24 -9.87
CA VAL A 55 -7.94 -7.08 -9.83
C VAL A 55 -8.12 -8.21 -10.81
N VAL A 56 -7.23 -8.34 -11.80
CA VAL A 56 -7.22 -9.42 -12.78
C VAL A 56 -5.94 -10.22 -12.62
N GLN A 57 -6.08 -11.52 -12.36
CA GLN A 57 -4.95 -12.44 -12.10
C GLN A 57 -5.05 -13.65 -13.02
N GLY A 58 -3.94 -14.06 -13.64
CA GLY A 58 -3.93 -15.25 -14.49
C GLY A 58 -2.76 -15.31 -15.44
N ALA A 59 -2.94 -16.07 -16.51
CA ALA A 59 -1.90 -16.30 -17.50
C ALA A 59 -1.70 -15.08 -18.44
N ASP A 60 -2.78 -14.37 -18.76
CA ASP A 60 -2.75 -13.19 -19.64
C ASP A 60 -3.84 -12.18 -19.21
N PRO A 61 -3.62 -11.44 -18.10
CA PRO A 61 -4.57 -10.45 -17.63
C PRO A 61 -4.68 -9.23 -18.54
N ALA A 62 -3.64 -8.93 -19.34
CA ALA A 62 -3.65 -7.82 -20.29
C ALA A 62 -4.67 -8.05 -21.41
N ARG A 63 -4.68 -9.25 -21.99
CA ARG A 63 -5.65 -9.64 -23.01
C ARG A 63 -7.09 -9.59 -22.51
N PHE A 64 -7.33 -10.05 -21.29
CA PHE A 64 -8.65 -9.94 -20.66
C PHE A 64 -9.11 -8.48 -20.56
N VAL A 65 -8.24 -7.59 -20.11
CA VAL A 65 -8.52 -6.16 -19.98
C VAL A 65 -8.82 -5.53 -21.35
N GLU A 66 -8.01 -5.80 -22.35
CA GLU A 66 -8.19 -5.29 -23.70
C GLU A 66 -9.55 -5.75 -24.30
N HIS A 67 -9.87 -7.03 -24.15
CA HIS A 67 -11.07 -7.61 -24.73
C HIS A 67 -12.35 -7.18 -24.03
N TRP A 68 -12.36 -7.22 -22.68
CA TRP A 68 -13.58 -7.03 -21.91
C TRP A 68 -13.79 -5.58 -21.43
N LEU A 69 -12.73 -4.79 -21.29
CA LEU A 69 -12.81 -3.39 -20.90
C LEU A 69 -12.63 -2.40 -22.06
N GLY A 70 -12.05 -2.85 -23.20
CA GLY A 70 -11.93 -2.09 -24.45
C GLY A 70 -11.42 -0.68 -24.22
N GLY A 71 -10.13 -0.42 -24.20
CA GLY A 71 -9.53 0.94 -24.14
C GLY A 71 -10.03 1.91 -23.06
N GLU A 72 -11.05 1.54 -22.32
CA GLU A 72 -11.74 2.33 -21.28
C GLU A 72 -11.16 2.13 -19.88
N ALA A 73 -10.22 1.18 -19.73
CA ALA A 73 -9.46 1.04 -18.50
C ALA A 73 -8.47 2.20 -18.42
N ARG A 74 -8.62 3.10 -17.47
CA ARG A 74 -7.52 3.97 -17.07
C ARG A 74 -6.32 3.07 -16.78
N ALA A 75 -5.14 3.50 -17.25
CA ALA A 75 -3.88 2.75 -17.23
C ALA A 75 -3.75 1.81 -16.03
N PRO A 76 -3.19 0.59 -16.21
CA PRO A 76 -3.00 -0.34 -15.13
C PRO A 76 -2.34 0.41 -13.98
N ILE A 77 -2.91 0.28 -12.77
CA ILE A 77 -2.19 0.67 -11.57
C ILE A 77 -1.10 -0.40 -11.46
N SER A 78 -0.01 -0.19 -12.20
CA SER A 78 1.24 -0.85 -11.89
C SER A 78 1.46 -0.64 -10.40
N LYS A 79 1.96 -1.64 -9.67
CA LYS A 79 2.52 -1.45 -8.33
C LYS A 79 3.83 -0.63 -8.39
N SER A 80 4.04 0.16 -9.42
CA SER A 80 4.94 1.30 -9.38
C SER A 80 4.31 2.30 -8.40
N ALA A 81 5.06 2.70 -7.43
CA ALA A 81 4.76 3.80 -6.53
C ALA A 81 4.03 4.93 -7.28
N PRO A 82 3.03 5.58 -6.66
CA PRO A 82 2.25 6.61 -7.32
C PRO A 82 3.20 7.60 -8.02
N GLU A 83 3.00 7.80 -9.33
CA GLU A 83 3.72 8.79 -10.13
C GLU A 83 3.42 10.24 -9.68
N SER A 84 2.60 10.39 -8.64
CA SER A 84 2.33 11.68 -8.00
C SER A 84 3.51 12.26 -7.25
N ALA A 85 4.60 11.53 -7.08
CA ALA A 85 5.77 12.01 -6.35
C ALA A 85 6.87 12.60 -7.25
N GLN A 86 6.52 13.52 -8.12
CA GLN A 86 7.36 14.69 -8.36
C GLN A 86 7.00 15.79 -7.34
N SER A 87 6.91 15.41 -6.05
CA SER A 87 7.00 16.42 -5.01
C SER A 87 8.40 17.01 -5.10
N ALA A 88 8.49 18.29 -5.46
CA ALA A 88 9.75 19.03 -5.58
C ALA A 88 10.47 19.22 -4.23
N GLY A 89 10.05 18.51 -3.19
CA GLY A 89 10.52 18.63 -1.81
C GLY A 89 10.93 17.30 -1.18
N PRO A 90 11.50 17.34 0.04
CA PRO A 90 11.87 16.17 0.82
C PRO A 90 10.66 15.29 1.15
N LEU A 91 10.92 13.98 1.26
CA LEU A 91 9.92 12.94 1.51
C LEU A 91 10.20 12.25 2.84
N VAL A 92 9.18 12.13 3.69
CA VAL A 92 9.20 11.22 4.84
C VAL A 92 8.28 10.04 4.55
N GLY A 93 8.85 8.85 4.38
CA GLY A 93 8.09 7.60 4.24
C GLY A 93 7.97 6.88 5.57
N SER A 94 6.80 6.33 5.89
CA SER A 94 6.58 5.56 7.12
C SER A 94 5.73 4.31 6.86
N ASP A 95 6.19 3.17 7.42
CA ASP A 95 5.54 1.87 7.29
C ASP A 95 5.69 1.05 8.58
N GLU A 96 4.85 0.00 8.77
CA GLU A 96 4.88 -0.88 9.90
C GLU A 96 5.32 -2.30 9.56
N CYS A 97 5.87 -3.02 10.55
CA CYS A 97 6.04 -4.47 10.52
C CYS A 97 5.61 -5.11 11.85
N GLY A 98 5.32 -6.42 11.83
CA GLY A 98 4.83 -7.15 13.00
C GLY A 98 3.32 -7.03 13.24
N LYS A 99 2.58 -6.35 12.36
CA LYS A 99 1.12 -6.26 12.44
C LYS A 99 0.48 -7.62 12.12
N GLY A 100 -0.16 -8.20 13.13
CA GLY A 100 -0.77 -9.53 13.01
C GLY A 100 0.18 -10.68 13.32
N ASP A 101 1.45 -10.43 13.58
CA ASP A 101 2.39 -11.45 14.03
C ASP A 101 2.06 -11.90 15.45
N TYR A 102 2.25 -13.19 15.71
CA TYR A 102 1.98 -13.76 17.03
C TYR A 102 3.13 -13.49 18.01
N PHE A 103 4.35 -13.40 17.52
CA PHE A 103 5.56 -13.13 18.29
C PHE A 103 6.28 -11.89 17.83
N GLY A 104 6.97 -11.23 18.75
CA GLY A 104 7.78 -10.05 18.44
C GLY A 104 7.05 -8.72 18.62
N PRO A 105 7.77 -7.60 18.50
CA PRO A 105 7.21 -6.27 18.66
C PRO A 105 6.45 -5.82 17.41
N LEU A 106 5.46 -4.95 17.62
CA LEU A 106 4.92 -4.09 16.56
C LEU A 106 5.89 -2.94 16.36
N VAL A 107 6.40 -2.77 15.15
CA VAL A 107 7.44 -1.77 14.85
C VAL A 107 6.95 -0.86 13.75
N VAL A 108 7.13 0.44 13.93
CA VAL A 108 6.95 1.45 12.88
C VAL A 108 8.31 2.12 12.61
N CYS A 109 8.65 2.26 11.35
CA CYS A 109 9.83 2.97 10.91
C CYS A 109 9.45 4.14 10.01
N ALA A 110 10.10 5.29 10.22
CA ALA A 110 10.05 6.41 9.30
C ALA A 110 11.47 6.71 8.77
N VAL A 111 11.56 7.12 7.51
CA VAL A 111 12.81 7.52 6.85
C VAL A 111 12.59 8.85 6.13
N ARG A 112 13.49 9.82 6.30
CA ARG A 112 13.46 11.08 5.58
C ARG A 112 14.50 11.10 4.46
N LEU A 113 14.06 11.50 3.28
CA LEU A 113 14.87 11.51 2.05
C LEU A 113 14.80 12.87 1.36
N GLU A 114 15.94 13.37 0.93
CA GLU A 114 16.00 14.47 -0.01
C GLU A 114 15.62 14.03 -1.44
N PRO A 115 15.17 14.93 -2.33
CA PRO A 115 14.74 14.55 -3.68
C PRO A 115 15.77 13.76 -4.49
N ALA A 116 17.05 14.11 -4.38
CA ALA A 116 18.15 13.40 -5.03
C ALA A 116 18.30 11.97 -4.51
N GLN A 117 18.15 11.76 -3.20
CA GLN A 117 18.21 10.45 -2.54
C GLN A 117 17.04 9.57 -2.93
N THR A 118 15.84 10.14 -3.04
CA THR A 118 14.65 9.44 -3.54
C THR A 118 14.88 8.95 -4.98
N ALA A 119 15.44 9.79 -5.85
CA ALA A 119 15.74 9.43 -7.24
C ALA A 119 16.81 8.33 -7.34
N GLU A 120 17.79 8.33 -6.45
CA GLU A 120 18.81 7.29 -6.35
C GLU A 120 18.24 5.95 -5.89
N LEU A 121 17.45 5.96 -4.81
CA LEU A 121 16.82 4.75 -4.26
C LEU A 121 15.88 4.06 -5.24
N ARG A 122 15.16 4.81 -6.07
CA ARG A 122 14.30 4.27 -7.14
C ARG A 122 15.07 3.44 -8.17
N LYS A 123 16.36 3.69 -8.34
CA LYS A 123 17.25 2.95 -9.27
C LYS A 123 18.02 1.83 -8.59
N SER A 124 17.87 1.68 -7.27
CA SER A 124 18.58 0.69 -6.46
C SER A 124 17.79 -0.63 -6.34
N GLU A 125 18.34 -1.56 -5.55
CA GLU A 125 17.68 -2.83 -5.20
C GLU A 125 16.54 -2.64 -4.16
N VAL A 126 16.33 -1.44 -3.61
CA VAL A 126 15.30 -1.16 -2.61
C VAL A 126 13.92 -1.28 -3.25
N ARG A 127 13.10 -2.16 -2.70
CA ARG A 127 11.74 -2.45 -3.17
C ARG A 127 10.91 -3.04 -2.02
N ASP A 128 9.65 -3.38 -2.29
CA ASP A 128 8.75 -4.01 -1.32
C ASP A 128 9.44 -5.22 -0.65
N SER A 129 9.58 -5.18 0.69
CA SER A 129 10.27 -6.20 1.49
C SER A 129 9.69 -7.60 1.29
N LYS A 130 8.40 -7.71 0.96
CA LYS A 130 7.72 -8.99 0.69
C LYS A 130 8.26 -9.69 -0.57
N THR A 131 9.00 -8.97 -1.41
CA THR A 131 9.64 -9.50 -2.62
C THR A 131 11.13 -9.78 -2.45
N LEU A 132 11.68 -9.52 -1.26
CA LEU A 132 13.08 -9.70 -0.92
C LEU A 132 13.27 -10.91 0.01
N SER A 133 14.49 -11.50 -0.02
CA SER A 133 14.88 -12.47 1.00
C SER A 133 15.21 -11.77 2.32
N ASP A 134 15.14 -12.48 3.44
CA ASP A 134 15.50 -11.97 4.77
C ASP A 134 16.94 -11.43 4.81
N GLU A 135 17.87 -12.11 4.12
CA GLU A 135 19.26 -11.67 4.01
C GLU A 135 19.35 -10.33 3.29
N SER A 136 18.63 -10.18 2.16
CA SER A 136 18.57 -8.92 1.43
C SER A 136 17.95 -7.80 2.27
N CYS A 137 16.86 -8.09 2.99
CA CYS A 137 16.24 -7.12 3.90
C CYS A 137 17.22 -6.65 4.99
N ARG A 138 17.97 -7.57 5.62
CA ARG A 138 18.95 -7.22 6.65
C ARG A 138 20.09 -6.37 6.08
N ARG A 139 20.64 -6.77 4.93
CA ARG A 139 21.73 -6.04 4.25
C ARG A 139 21.30 -4.64 3.84
N LEU A 140 20.18 -4.53 3.13
CA LEU A 140 19.63 -3.25 2.70
C LEU A 140 19.22 -2.37 3.89
N GLY A 141 18.58 -2.93 4.89
CA GLY A 141 18.18 -2.20 6.09
C GLY A 141 19.39 -1.64 6.86
N ALA A 142 20.49 -2.38 6.95
CA ALA A 142 21.73 -1.88 7.54
C ALA A 142 22.33 -0.71 6.72
N ALA A 143 22.37 -0.85 5.39
CA ALA A 143 22.85 0.19 4.49
C ALA A 143 21.99 1.46 4.54
N LEU A 144 20.67 1.31 4.56
CA LEU A 144 19.76 2.45 4.66
C LEU A 144 19.92 3.20 5.99
N ARG A 145 19.99 2.50 7.11
CA ARG A 145 20.17 3.11 8.44
C ARG A 145 21.51 3.85 8.59
N SER A 146 22.56 3.38 7.91
CA SER A 146 23.87 4.07 7.95
C SER A 146 23.89 5.35 7.11
N ARG A 147 22.96 5.51 6.18
CA ARG A 147 23.02 6.55 5.14
C ARG A 147 21.94 7.62 5.26
N TYR A 148 20.78 7.27 5.78
CA TYR A 148 19.62 8.16 5.80
C TYR A 148 19.10 8.41 7.21
N PRO A 149 18.57 9.60 7.52
CA PRO A 149 17.86 9.87 8.76
C PRO A 149 16.66 8.93 8.89
N TYR A 150 16.53 8.26 10.03
CA TYR A 150 15.42 7.37 10.32
C TYR A 150 14.98 7.47 11.77
N ALA A 151 13.74 7.08 12.04
CA ALA A 151 13.20 6.92 13.39
C ALA A 151 12.46 5.59 13.48
N ILE A 152 12.63 4.89 14.59
CA ILE A 152 11.95 3.63 14.88
C ILE A 152 11.17 3.80 16.18
N GLU A 153 9.91 3.39 16.16
CA GLU A 153 9.04 3.21 17.31
C GLU A 153 8.70 1.72 17.41
N ALA A 154 9.01 1.12 18.53
CA ALA A 154 8.74 -0.28 18.80
C ALA A 154 7.81 -0.43 20.01
N LEU A 155 6.80 -1.27 19.86
CA LEU A 155 5.89 -1.63 20.93
C LEU A 155 6.03 -3.13 21.19
N ASP A 156 6.64 -3.48 22.30
CA ASP A 156 6.83 -4.87 22.70
C ASP A 156 5.50 -5.56 23.08
N PRO A 157 5.42 -6.89 23.09
CA PRO A 157 4.21 -7.61 23.40
C PRO A 157 3.57 -7.26 24.76
N PRO A 158 4.31 -7.07 25.87
CA PRO A 158 3.71 -6.62 27.12
C PRO A 158 3.04 -5.26 27.02
N ALA A 159 3.69 -4.27 26.40
CA ALA A 159 3.13 -2.94 26.20
C ALA A 159 1.97 -2.94 25.21
N TYR A 160 2.06 -3.74 24.14
CA TYR A 160 0.96 -3.98 23.23
C TYR A 160 -0.28 -4.52 23.95
N ASN A 161 -0.13 -5.59 24.73
CA ASN A 161 -1.22 -6.22 25.47
C ASN A 161 -1.81 -5.30 26.54
N ALA A 162 -1.00 -4.45 27.18
CA ALA A 162 -1.49 -3.47 28.14
C ALA A 162 -2.38 -2.40 27.49
N THR A 163 -2.09 -2.04 26.24
CA THR A 163 -2.79 -0.98 25.50
C THR A 163 -3.95 -1.53 24.68
N HIS A 164 -3.77 -2.70 24.01
CA HIS A 164 -4.76 -3.29 23.11
C HIS A 164 -5.82 -4.11 23.89
N LYS A 165 -6.76 -3.41 24.53
CA LYS A 165 -7.81 -4.06 25.34
C LYS A 165 -9.17 -4.22 24.64
N ARG A 166 -9.37 -3.59 23.48
CA ARG A 166 -10.65 -3.58 22.75
C ARG A 166 -10.43 -3.66 21.24
N PRO A 167 -11.37 -4.26 20.48
CA PRO A 167 -11.35 -4.20 19.03
C PRO A 167 -11.27 -2.75 18.52
N GLY A 168 -10.50 -2.51 17.46
CA GLY A 168 -10.31 -1.18 16.86
C GLY A 168 -9.19 -0.32 17.46
N GLN A 169 -8.63 -0.67 18.61
CA GLN A 169 -7.52 0.09 19.22
C GLN A 169 -6.20 -0.02 18.44
N LEU A 170 -6.01 -1.09 17.65
CA LEU A 170 -4.79 -1.28 16.86
C LEU A 170 -4.53 -0.11 15.91
N ASN A 171 -5.56 0.36 15.19
CA ASN A 171 -5.39 1.47 14.25
C ASN A 171 -5.01 2.78 14.97
N ALA A 172 -5.57 3.03 16.15
CA ALA A 172 -5.20 4.19 16.96
C ALA A 172 -3.74 4.10 17.44
N MET A 173 -3.32 2.91 17.90
CA MET A 173 -1.93 2.64 18.30
C MET A 173 -0.95 2.82 17.15
N LEU A 174 -1.27 2.29 15.96
CA LEU A 174 -0.46 2.49 14.76
C LEU A 174 -0.36 3.97 14.42
N ALA A 175 -1.48 4.70 14.41
CA ALA A 175 -1.45 6.15 14.15
C ALA A 175 -0.57 6.91 15.16
N ASP A 176 -0.56 6.51 16.43
CA ASP A 176 0.32 7.09 17.46
C ASP A 176 1.80 6.76 17.20
N LEU A 177 2.11 5.52 16.81
CA LEU A 177 3.48 5.09 16.47
C LEU A 177 4.01 5.81 15.24
N HIS A 178 3.22 5.84 14.15
CA HIS A 178 3.58 6.58 12.93
C HIS A 178 3.80 8.07 13.22
N ALA A 179 2.88 8.70 13.94
CA ALA A 179 3.00 10.12 14.29
C ALA A 179 4.27 10.41 15.09
N ARG A 180 4.63 9.57 16.07
CA ARG A 180 5.88 9.73 16.83
C ARG A 180 7.11 9.58 15.96
N ALA A 181 7.16 8.55 15.11
CA ALA A 181 8.29 8.34 14.21
C ALA A 181 8.45 9.51 13.21
N ILE A 182 7.35 9.97 12.62
CA ILE A 182 7.33 11.09 11.67
C ILE A 182 7.79 12.38 12.35
N ARG A 183 7.27 12.72 13.54
CA ARG A 183 7.63 13.94 14.30
C ARG A 183 9.11 14.05 14.60
N ARG A 184 9.84 12.92 14.69
CA ARG A 184 11.30 12.91 14.95
C ARG A 184 12.13 13.31 13.74
N LEU A 185 11.54 13.30 12.54
CA LEU A 185 12.27 13.49 11.28
C LEU A 185 11.73 14.62 10.42
N ALA A 186 10.42 14.80 10.42
CA ALA A 186 9.76 15.73 9.52
C ALA A 186 10.09 17.19 9.85
N LEU A 187 10.29 17.97 8.79
CA LEU A 187 10.49 19.40 8.84
C LEU A 187 9.30 20.10 8.16
N PRO A 188 9.03 21.38 8.48
CA PRO A 188 7.96 22.13 7.83
C PRO A 188 8.06 22.09 6.30
N GLY A 189 6.95 21.80 5.63
CA GLY A 189 6.86 21.69 4.17
C GLY A 189 7.22 20.31 3.61
N ASP A 190 7.68 19.35 4.44
CA ASP A 190 7.96 18.00 3.96
C ASP A 190 6.69 17.30 3.45
N HIS A 191 6.86 16.47 2.43
CA HIS A 191 5.83 15.52 2.00
C HIS A 191 5.92 14.24 2.83
N VAL A 192 4.82 13.82 3.44
CA VAL A 192 4.76 12.63 4.29
C VAL A 192 3.89 11.58 3.61
N LEU A 193 4.47 10.41 3.35
CA LEU A 193 3.79 9.25 2.79
C LEU A 193 3.70 8.15 3.84
N VAL A 194 2.49 7.74 4.18
CA VAL A 194 2.24 6.66 5.15
C VAL A 194 1.51 5.53 4.45
N ASP A 195 1.93 4.27 4.66
CA ASP A 195 1.17 3.12 4.12
C ASP A 195 -0.23 3.07 4.74
N LYS A 196 -1.21 2.70 3.92
CA LYS A 196 -2.61 2.76 4.32
C LYS A 196 -2.97 1.61 5.26
N PHE A 197 -3.01 1.90 6.55
CA PHE A 197 -3.40 0.94 7.59
C PHE A 197 -4.82 1.18 8.13
N ALA A 198 -5.39 2.40 7.98
CA ALA A 198 -6.67 2.81 8.53
C ALA A 198 -7.28 4.02 7.77
N ASP A 199 -8.26 4.70 8.38
CA ASP A 199 -8.78 5.98 7.90
C ASP A 199 -7.69 7.06 8.04
N GLU A 200 -7.43 7.80 6.96
CA GLU A 200 -6.42 8.87 6.88
C GLU A 200 -6.57 9.92 7.99
N ARG A 201 -7.79 10.19 8.45
CA ARG A 201 -8.07 11.15 9.53
C ARG A 201 -7.39 10.78 10.83
N LEU A 202 -7.13 9.50 11.08
CA LEU A 202 -6.46 9.07 12.31
C LEU A 202 -5.04 9.59 12.39
N ILE A 203 -4.26 9.51 11.33
CA ILE A 203 -2.89 10.03 11.31
C ILE A 203 -2.89 11.56 11.12
N ALA A 204 -3.76 12.09 10.27
CA ALA A 204 -3.86 13.52 10.03
C ALA A 204 -4.16 14.31 11.33
N SER A 205 -5.06 13.81 12.18
CA SER A 205 -5.37 14.46 13.47
C SER A 205 -4.19 14.53 14.43
N ARG A 206 -3.24 13.60 14.31
CA ARG A 206 -2.04 13.52 15.17
C ARG A 206 -0.88 14.37 14.67
N LEU A 207 -0.93 14.81 13.43
CA LEU A 207 0.10 15.62 12.77
C LEU A 207 -0.42 17.02 12.39
N SER A 208 -1.65 17.37 12.80
CA SER A 208 -2.33 18.60 12.40
C SER A 208 -1.66 19.90 12.85
N ASP A 209 -0.78 19.84 13.83
CA ASP A 209 0.04 20.95 14.33
C ASP A 209 1.34 21.14 13.53
N LEU A 210 1.65 20.25 12.60
CA LEU A 210 2.81 20.32 11.73
C LEU A 210 2.42 20.78 10.33
N ASP A 211 3.25 21.64 9.75
CA ASP A 211 3.11 22.07 8.35
C ASP A 211 3.65 20.97 7.42
N LEU A 212 2.81 19.98 7.10
CA LEU A 212 3.16 18.80 6.31
C LEU A 212 2.15 18.58 5.19
N ARG A 213 2.61 17.96 4.10
CA ARG A 213 1.75 17.44 3.03
C ARG A 213 1.58 15.94 3.25
N LEU A 214 0.48 15.52 3.86
CA LEU A 214 0.22 14.12 4.19
C LEU A 214 -0.49 13.40 3.04
N GLU A 215 -0.02 12.19 2.70
CA GLU A 215 -0.63 11.23 1.78
C GLU A 215 -0.62 9.83 2.41
N GLN A 216 -1.72 9.06 2.24
CA GLN A 216 -1.89 7.71 2.78
C GLN A 216 -2.42 6.72 1.72
#